data_4a776b8c9fe5c8d3423546ffe0dd6e16
#
_entry.id   4a776b8c9fe5c8d3423546ffe0dd6e16
#
_cell.length_a   1.000
_cell.length_b   1.000
_cell.length_c   1.000
_cell.angle_alpha   90.00
_cell.angle_beta   90.00
_cell.angle_gamma   90.00
#
_symmetry.space_group_name_H-M   'P 1'
#
loop_
_entity.id
_entity.type
_entity.pdbx_description
1 polymer ?
#
loop_
_entity_poly.entity_id
_entity_poly.type
_entity_poly.pdbx_seq_one_letter_code
_entity_poly.pdbx_strand_id
1 'polypeptide(L)'
;MSDSAIKELISRRRRQILVHSVIYYKLNENLIDDATWSRWALELEELQERYPQLATQCPLNDAFIGFDHSTGMSLPLENPWAVRKAQYLVGLSRRKQSPL
;
A
#
# COMPACT_ATOMS: atom_id res chain seq x y z
N MET A 1 -15.11 11.69 -10.97
CA MET A 1 -14.85 10.23 -11.02
C MET A 1 -16.10 9.48 -10.63
N SER A 2 -16.32 8.32 -11.25
CA SER A 2 -17.41 7.44 -10.85
C SER A 2 -17.09 6.77 -9.51
N ASP A 3 -18.13 6.24 -8.85
CA ASP A 3 -17.94 5.47 -7.62
C ASP A 3 -17.03 4.26 -7.86
N SER A 4 -17.17 3.58 -9.00
CA SER A 4 -16.31 2.45 -9.36
C SER A 4 -14.84 2.86 -9.48
N ALA A 5 -14.57 4.00 -10.09
CA ALA A 5 -13.21 4.50 -10.23
C ALA A 5 -12.60 4.88 -8.89
N ILE A 6 -13.41 5.50 -8.01
CA ILE A 6 -12.97 5.87 -6.66
C ILE A 6 -12.65 4.61 -5.85
N LYS A 7 -13.53 3.61 -5.87
CA LYS A 7 -13.29 2.34 -5.15
C LYS A 7 -12.06 1.61 -5.67
N GLU A 8 -11.86 1.60 -6.97
CA GLU A 8 -10.67 0.99 -7.57
C GLU A 8 -9.40 1.69 -7.09
N LEU A 9 -9.41 3.00 -7.06
CA LEU A 9 -8.24 3.78 -6.63
C LEU A 9 -7.95 3.55 -5.14
N ILE A 10 -8.98 3.57 -4.28
CA ILE A 10 -8.81 3.28 -2.85
C ILE A 10 -8.20 1.89 -2.67
N SER A 11 -8.77 0.89 -3.35
CA SER A 11 -8.30 -0.50 -3.26
C SER A 11 -6.84 -0.63 -3.71
N ARG A 12 -6.49 0.00 -4.82
CA ARG A 12 -5.12 -0.03 -5.35
C ARG A 12 -4.15 0.63 -4.39
N ARG A 13 -4.47 1.80 -3.86
CA ARG A 13 -3.59 2.51 -2.92
C ARG A 13 -3.41 1.73 -1.62
N ARG A 14 -4.46 1.10 -1.11
CA ARG A 14 -4.35 0.25 0.08
C ARG A 14 -3.38 -0.91 -0.14
N ARG A 15 -3.50 -1.59 -1.28
CA ARG A 15 -2.60 -2.71 -1.61
C ARG A 15 -1.15 -2.22 -1.77
N GLN A 16 -0.96 -1.13 -2.49
CA GLN A 16 0.37 -0.55 -2.70
C GLN A 16 1.03 -0.13 -1.38
N ILE A 17 0.30 0.60 -0.55
CA ILE A 17 0.82 1.06 0.74
C ILE A 17 1.15 -0.12 1.64
N LEU A 18 0.27 -1.12 1.73
CA LEU A 18 0.52 -2.28 2.57
C LEU A 18 1.76 -3.06 2.09
N VAL A 19 1.82 -3.38 0.80
CA VAL A 19 2.92 -4.18 0.24
C VAL A 19 4.25 -3.45 0.39
N HIS A 20 4.31 -2.16 0.06
CA HIS A 20 5.56 -1.39 0.17
C HIS A 20 5.96 -1.13 1.63
N SER A 21 5.00 -1.10 2.56
CA SER A 21 5.31 -1.05 3.98
C SER A 21 5.95 -2.37 4.46
N VAL A 22 5.45 -3.51 3.99
CA VAL A 22 6.08 -4.81 4.26
C VAL A 22 7.52 -4.82 3.73
N ILE A 23 7.72 -4.37 2.49
CA ILE A 23 9.05 -4.32 1.88
C ILE A 23 10.00 -3.47 2.74
N TYR A 24 9.56 -2.31 3.16
CA TYR A 24 10.38 -1.38 3.95
C TYR A 24 10.66 -1.90 5.36
N TYR A 25 9.60 -2.26 6.10
CA TYR A 25 9.73 -2.59 7.53
C TYR A 25 10.15 -4.02 7.81
N LYS A 26 9.78 -4.97 6.96
CA LYS A 26 10.02 -6.39 7.20
C LYS A 26 11.14 -6.98 6.33
N LEU A 27 11.26 -6.52 5.09
CA LEU A 27 12.29 -7.03 4.18
C LEU A 27 13.50 -6.10 4.10
N ASN A 28 13.43 -4.94 4.73
CA ASN A 28 14.53 -3.98 4.81
C ASN A 28 15.02 -3.57 3.42
N GLU A 29 14.08 -3.37 2.49
CA GLU A 29 14.34 -3.00 1.11
C GLU A 29 13.56 -1.74 0.74
N ASN A 30 13.91 -1.12 -0.38
CA ASN A 30 13.26 0.08 -0.90
C ASN A 30 13.04 -0.08 -2.40
N LEU A 31 11.79 -0.25 -2.84
CA LEU A 31 11.47 -0.33 -4.26
C LEU A 31 10.89 0.98 -4.80
N ILE A 32 10.39 1.84 -3.92
CA ILE A 32 9.93 3.18 -4.25
C ILE A 32 10.59 4.15 -3.27
N ASP A 33 10.69 5.42 -3.66
CA ASP A 33 11.26 6.41 -2.75
C ASP A 33 10.22 6.88 -1.71
N ASP A 34 10.71 7.54 -0.67
CA ASP A 34 9.86 8.01 0.41
C ASP A 34 8.82 9.03 -0.08
N ALA A 35 9.18 9.85 -1.05
CA ALA A 35 8.26 10.84 -1.60
C ALA A 35 7.08 10.17 -2.31
N THR A 36 7.33 9.08 -3.05
CA THR A 36 6.27 8.32 -3.72
C THR A 36 5.34 7.67 -2.70
N TRP A 37 5.90 7.00 -1.68
CA TRP A 37 5.10 6.39 -0.62
C TRP A 37 4.24 7.44 0.08
N SER A 38 4.85 8.57 0.44
CA SER A 38 4.15 9.65 1.15
C SER A 38 3.02 10.24 0.31
N ARG A 39 3.24 10.42 -0.98
CA ARG A 39 2.21 10.93 -1.90
C ARG A 39 1.03 9.97 -1.99
N TRP A 40 1.30 8.68 -2.13
CA TRP A 40 0.24 7.66 -2.18
C TRP A 40 -0.51 7.57 -0.86
N ALA A 41 0.20 7.65 0.26
CA ALA A 41 -0.40 7.60 1.58
C ALA A 41 -1.31 8.78 1.84
N LEU A 42 -0.86 10.00 1.49
CA LEU A 42 -1.68 11.20 1.63
C LEU A 42 -2.93 11.14 0.73
N GLU A 43 -2.77 10.70 -0.51
CA GLU A 43 -3.89 10.52 -1.43
C GLU A 43 -4.92 9.54 -0.85
N LEU A 44 -4.46 8.41 -0.30
CA LEU A 44 -5.34 7.43 0.30
C LEU A 44 -6.08 8.00 1.50
N GLU A 45 -5.38 8.70 2.38
CA GLU A 45 -5.98 9.34 3.54
C GLU A 45 -7.09 10.30 3.11
N GLU A 46 -6.82 11.15 2.13
CA GLU A 46 -7.80 12.11 1.62
C GLU A 46 -9.01 11.42 0.98
N LEU A 47 -8.78 10.33 0.23
CA LEU A 47 -9.86 9.56 -0.38
C LEU A 47 -10.76 8.92 0.68
N GLN A 48 -10.18 8.36 1.73
CA GLN A 48 -10.94 7.73 2.80
C GLN A 48 -11.76 8.76 3.60
N GLU A 49 -11.21 9.96 3.79
CA GLU A 49 -11.93 11.04 4.46
C GLU A 49 -13.07 11.59 3.60
N ARG A 50 -12.83 11.70 2.30
CA ARG A 50 -13.81 12.28 1.37
C ARG A 50 -14.91 11.30 1.01
N TYR A 51 -14.61 10.02 0.93
CA TYR A 51 -15.54 8.97 0.49
C TYR A 51 -15.61 7.82 1.51
N PRO A 52 -16.01 8.11 2.76
CA PRO A 52 -15.95 7.09 3.81
C PRO A 52 -16.84 5.89 3.54
N GLN A 53 -18.00 6.09 2.91
CA GLN A 53 -18.91 4.99 2.62
C GLN A 53 -18.35 4.08 1.53
N LEU A 54 -17.75 4.65 0.49
CA LEU A 54 -17.10 3.86 -0.56
C LEU A 54 -15.90 3.12 -0.01
N ALA A 55 -15.15 3.75 0.89
CA ALA A 55 -13.98 3.13 1.52
C ALA A 55 -14.36 1.86 2.27
N THR A 56 -15.50 1.84 2.98
CA THR A 56 -15.94 0.65 3.72
C THR A 56 -16.29 -0.52 2.81
N GLN A 57 -16.55 -0.28 1.52
CA GLN A 57 -16.86 -1.31 0.54
C GLN A 57 -15.63 -1.91 -0.12
N CYS A 58 -14.46 -1.37 0.17
CA CYS A 58 -13.21 -1.80 -0.46
C CYS A 58 -12.45 -2.81 0.40
N PRO A 59 -11.68 -3.72 -0.21
CA PRO A 59 -10.83 -4.64 0.55
C PRO A 59 -9.88 -3.92 1.49
N LEU A 60 -9.46 -4.60 2.54
CA LEU A 60 -8.53 -4.10 3.55
C LEU A 60 -9.08 -2.94 4.38
N ASN A 61 -10.38 -2.79 4.44
CA ASN A 61 -10.96 -1.68 5.20
C ASN A 61 -10.52 -1.69 6.66
N ASP A 62 -10.55 -2.86 7.32
CA ASP A 62 -10.18 -2.96 8.74
C ASP A 62 -8.72 -2.57 8.99
N ALA A 63 -7.84 -2.88 8.04
CA ALA A 63 -6.42 -2.56 8.14
C ALA A 63 -6.16 -1.05 8.06
N PHE A 64 -7.05 -0.31 7.41
CA PHE A 64 -6.84 1.11 7.13
C PHE A 64 -7.80 2.04 7.90
N ILE A 65 -8.51 1.52 8.90
CA ILE A 65 -9.31 2.36 9.79
C ILE A 65 -8.37 3.29 10.55
N GLY A 66 -8.64 4.60 10.47
CA GLY A 66 -7.83 5.60 11.14
C GLY A 66 -6.42 5.77 10.54
N PHE A 67 -6.19 5.26 9.34
CA PHE A 67 -4.89 5.38 8.69
C PHE A 67 -4.55 6.85 8.43
N ASP A 68 -3.33 7.24 8.80
CA ASP A 68 -2.77 8.53 8.43
C ASP A 68 -1.48 8.31 7.63
N HIS A 69 -1.04 9.36 6.93
CA HIS A 69 0.07 9.27 5.99
C HIS A 69 1.46 9.33 6.64
N SER A 70 1.53 9.34 7.97
CA SER A 70 2.82 9.53 8.65
C SER A 70 3.65 8.26 8.75
N THR A 71 3.02 7.09 8.82
CA THR A 71 3.75 5.83 8.97
C THR A 71 2.91 4.63 8.56
N GLY A 72 3.59 3.59 8.06
CA GLY A 72 2.97 2.29 7.77
C GLY A 72 3.22 1.25 8.85
N MET A 73 3.85 1.62 9.97
CA MET A 73 4.22 0.64 11.00
C MET A 73 3.02 -0.04 11.66
N SER A 74 1.88 0.65 11.75
CA SER A 74 0.68 0.12 12.38
C SER A 74 -0.17 -0.77 11.47
N LEU A 75 0.21 -0.91 10.21
CA LEU A 75 -0.49 -1.77 9.26
C LEU A 75 -0.20 -3.24 9.55
N PRO A 76 -1.05 -4.18 9.05
CA PRO A 76 -0.82 -5.61 9.28
C PRO A 76 0.33 -6.13 8.41
N LEU A 77 1.55 -5.86 8.82
CA LEU A 77 2.77 -6.18 8.07
C LEU A 77 3.03 -7.69 7.94
N GLU A 78 2.28 -8.51 8.65
CA GLU A 78 2.39 -9.97 8.58
C GLU A 78 1.28 -10.61 7.75
N ASN A 79 0.43 -9.81 7.11
CA ASN A 79 -0.60 -10.30 6.22
C ASN A 79 0.02 -11.23 5.17
N PRO A 80 -0.42 -12.51 5.07
CA PRO A 80 0.24 -13.49 4.19
C PRO A 80 0.26 -13.09 2.73
N TRP A 81 -0.83 -12.52 2.21
CA TRP A 81 -0.88 -12.06 0.84
C TRP A 81 0.15 -10.95 0.60
N ALA A 82 0.19 -9.96 1.50
CA ALA A 82 1.09 -8.81 1.38
C ALA A 82 2.56 -9.26 1.46
N VAL A 83 2.87 -10.18 2.36
CA VAL A 83 4.22 -10.72 2.51
C VAL A 83 4.66 -11.44 1.24
N ARG A 84 3.80 -12.32 0.69
CA ARG A 84 4.11 -13.04 -0.55
C ARG A 84 4.31 -12.07 -1.72
N LYS A 85 3.44 -11.06 -1.84
CA LYS A 85 3.56 -10.06 -2.90
C LYS A 85 4.83 -9.24 -2.75
N ALA A 86 5.16 -8.85 -1.53
CA ALA A 86 6.39 -8.12 -1.23
C ALA A 86 7.62 -8.93 -1.62
N GLN A 87 7.68 -10.19 -1.25
CA GLN A 87 8.79 -11.08 -1.60
C GLN A 87 8.93 -11.25 -3.11
N TYR A 88 7.81 -11.38 -3.80
CA TYR A 88 7.80 -11.49 -5.25
C TYR A 88 8.38 -10.23 -5.92
N LEU A 89 7.95 -9.05 -5.48
CA LEU A 89 8.42 -7.78 -6.05
C LEU A 89 9.90 -7.55 -5.78
N VAL A 90 10.36 -7.85 -4.57
CA VAL A 90 11.78 -7.75 -4.24
C VAL A 90 12.60 -8.71 -5.09
N GLY A 91 12.11 -9.94 -5.28
CA GLY A 91 12.77 -10.92 -6.15
C GLY A 91 12.87 -10.46 -7.59
N LEU A 92 11.81 -9.85 -8.13
CA LEU A 92 11.83 -9.27 -9.48
C LEU A 92 12.86 -8.14 -9.59
N SER A 93 12.89 -7.25 -8.60
CA SER A 93 13.83 -6.13 -8.60
C SER A 93 15.27 -6.62 -8.60
N ARG A 94 15.59 -7.62 -7.80
CA ARG A 94 16.93 -8.21 -7.73
C ARG A 94 17.32 -8.88 -9.04
N ARG A 95 16.40 -9.56 -9.71
CA ARG A 95 16.66 -10.19 -11.01
C ARG A 95 16.95 -9.16 -12.08
N LYS A 96 16.25 -8.03 -12.07
CA LYS A 96 16.48 -6.95 -13.03
C LYS A 96 17.82 -6.26 -12.82
N GLN A 97 18.36 -6.30 -11.61
CA GLN A 97 19.65 -5.70 -11.26
C GLN A 97 20.83 -6.66 -11.47
N SER A 98 20.53 -7.92 -11.78
CA SER A 98 21.57 -8.91 -12.04
C SER A 98 22.36 -8.55 -13.29
N PRO A 99 23.71 -8.62 -13.24
CA PRO A 99 24.54 -8.27 -14.39
C PRO A 99 24.58 -9.33 -15.50
N LEU A 100 23.86 -10.39 -15.37
CA LEU A 100 23.85 -11.45 -16.41
C LEU A 100 23.06 -11.10 -17.64
#